data_894a052b3f5ea5f89f2f316a95c6715c
#
_entry.id   894a052b3f5ea5f89f2f316a95c6715c
#
_cell.length_a   1.000
_cell.length_b   1.000
_cell.length_c   1.000
_cell.angle_alpha   90.00
_cell.angle_beta   90.00
_cell.angle_gamma   90.00
#
_symmetry.space_group_name_H-M   'P 1'
#
loop_
_entity.id
_entity.type
_entity.pdbx_description
1 polymer ?
#
loop_
_entity_poly.entity_id
_entity_poly.type
_entity_poly.pdbx_seq_one_letter_code
_entity_poly.pdbx_strand_id
1 'polypeptide(L)'
;RTLPDRKGYRIFYLELSKMIFLIKYKQSQNISTSYTLTVDQLAVILNIEIALNKDKKKKVTATLNAINKHLKFTKFGFEYIKGEGEKYPYTVLFTFSQETLDYFDEQYKAVFIKKLENQFFMLFMRINSPNSSQFVRMTYEDLLKNADLYEKYLEWKDSDANKKEKEETYRFVFREVFGDNPESFGV
;
A
#
# COMPACT_ATOMS: atom_id res chain seq x y z
N ARG A 1 -11.06 15.99 -1.95
CA ARG A 1 -12.41 15.46 -2.24
C ARG A 1 -12.38 13.97 -1.99
N THR A 2 -13.22 13.48 -1.10
CA THR A 2 -13.42 12.06 -0.82
C THR A 2 -14.14 11.40 -2.01
N LEU A 3 -13.75 10.16 -2.33
CA LEU A 3 -14.52 9.34 -3.28
C LEU A 3 -15.98 9.25 -2.84
N PRO A 4 -16.95 9.27 -3.77
CA PRO A 4 -18.34 9.02 -3.43
C PRO A 4 -18.47 7.71 -2.66
N ASP A 5 -19.37 7.67 -1.68
CA ASP A 5 -19.60 6.48 -0.85
C ASP A 5 -20.35 5.39 -1.64
N ARG A 6 -19.68 4.85 -2.64
CA ARG A 6 -20.14 3.70 -3.42
C ARG A 6 -19.19 2.54 -3.15
N LYS A 7 -19.76 1.41 -2.73
CA LYS A 7 -19.01 0.20 -2.36
C LYS A 7 -17.93 -0.17 -3.39
N GLY A 8 -18.26 -0.21 -4.67
CA GLY A 8 -17.32 -0.54 -5.75
C GLY A 8 -16.17 0.47 -5.91
N TYR A 9 -16.39 1.76 -5.62
CA TYR A 9 -15.34 2.79 -5.74
C TYR A 9 -14.27 2.62 -4.66
N ARG A 10 -14.68 2.31 -3.43
CA ARG A 10 -13.73 2.07 -2.34
C ARG A 10 -12.91 0.80 -2.57
N ILE A 11 -13.57 -0.27 -2.99
CA ILE A 11 -12.89 -1.55 -3.31
C ILE A 11 -11.91 -1.34 -4.45
N PHE A 12 -12.31 -0.62 -5.51
CA PHE A 12 -11.41 -0.30 -6.63
C PHE A 12 -10.21 0.54 -6.20
N TYR A 13 -10.39 1.51 -5.28
CA TYR A 13 -9.27 2.31 -4.77
C TYR A 13 -8.25 1.46 -4.00
N LEU A 14 -8.71 0.48 -3.24
CA LEU A 14 -7.82 -0.48 -2.57
C LEU A 14 -7.08 -1.35 -3.61
N GLU A 15 -7.77 -1.78 -4.65
CA GLU A 15 -7.14 -2.54 -5.74
C GLU A 15 -6.15 -1.67 -6.54
N LEU A 16 -6.44 -0.39 -6.76
CA LEU A 16 -5.53 0.58 -7.35
C LEU A 16 -4.23 0.70 -6.53
N SER A 17 -4.35 0.82 -5.22
CA SER A 17 -3.20 0.85 -4.30
C SER A 17 -2.38 -0.43 -4.38
N LYS A 18 -3.04 -1.59 -4.47
CA LYS A 18 -2.38 -2.90 -4.64
C LYS A 18 -1.69 -3.02 -5.99
N MET A 19 -2.30 -2.54 -7.09
CA MET A 19 -1.66 -2.53 -8.41
C MET A 19 -0.35 -1.73 -8.37
N ILE A 20 -0.37 -0.52 -7.81
CA ILE A 20 0.81 0.34 -7.70
C ILE A 20 1.87 -0.31 -6.82
N PHE A 21 1.46 -0.90 -5.70
CA PHE A 21 2.35 -1.66 -4.84
C PHE A 21 3.04 -2.82 -5.59
N LEU A 22 2.29 -3.60 -6.36
CA LEU A 22 2.83 -4.71 -7.14
C LEU A 22 3.80 -4.22 -8.23
N ILE A 23 3.52 -3.09 -8.86
CA ILE A 23 4.42 -2.49 -9.85
C ILE A 23 5.73 -2.06 -9.21
N LYS A 24 5.68 -1.33 -8.10
CA LYS A 24 6.88 -0.78 -7.47
C LYS A 24 7.70 -1.79 -6.67
N TYR A 25 7.04 -2.68 -5.94
CA TYR A 25 7.69 -3.45 -4.88
C TYR A 25 7.78 -4.96 -5.12
N LYS A 26 7.01 -5.51 -6.05
CA LYS A 26 7.11 -6.94 -6.38
C LYS A 26 7.76 -7.25 -7.72
N GLN A 27 7.84 -6.29 -8.63
CA GLN A 27 8.49 -6.44 -9.94
C GLN A 27 9.90 -5.85 -9.90
N SER A 28 10.79 -6.45 -9.14
CA SER A 28 12.12 -5.91 -8.83
C SER A 28 13.12 -5.87 -10.01
N GLN A 29 12.77 -6.32 -11.20
CA GLN A 29 13.71 -6.38 -12.32
C GLN A 29 13.24 -5.75 -13.65
N ASN A 30 11.96 -5.44 -13.79
CA ASN A 30 11.42 -4.69 -14.93
C ASN A 30 10.34 -3.75 -14.41
N ILE A 31 10.66 -2.48 -14.26
CA ILE A 31 9.71 -1.44 -13.83
C ILE A 31 8.69 -1.23 -14.94
N SER A 32 7.68 -2.08 -14.97
CA SER A 32 6.47 -1.83 -15.75
C SER A 32 5.64 -0.79 -15.01
N THR A 33 5.31 0.32 -15.65
CA THR A 33 4.35 1.30 -15.14
C THR A 33 2.89 0.89 -15.40
N SER A 34 2.69 -0.39 -15.73
CA SER A 34 1.40 -0.93 -16.15
C SER A 34 0.97 -2.17 -15.37
N TYR A 35 -0.31 -2.38 -15.26
CA TYR A 35 -0.94 -3.54 -14.63
C TYR A 35 -2.19 -3.95 -15.41
N THR A 36 -2.50 -5.24 -15.46
CA THR A 36 -3.64 -5.76 -16.21
C THR A 36 -4.69 -6.41 -15.32
N LEU A 37 -5.96 -6.16 -15.61
CA LEU A 37 -7.11 -6.87 -15.04
C LEU A 37 -8.07 -7.27 -16.15
N THR A 38 -8.79 -8.37 -15.98
CA THR A 38 -9.87 -8.70 -16.91
C THR A 38 -11.10 -7.82 -16.68
N VAL A 39 -11.92 -7.66 -17.70
CA VAL A 39 -13.21 -6.93 -17.60
C VAL A 39 -14.11 -7.58 -16.54
N ASP A 40 -14.05 -8.91 -16.39
CA ASP A 40 -14.83 -9.64 -15.40
C ASP A 40 -14.33 -9.38 -13.97
N GLN A 41 -13.02 -9.38 -13.74
CA GLN A 41 -12.44 -8.97 -12.45
C GLN A 41 -12.85 -7.56 -12.07
N LEU A 42 -12.77 -6.62 -13.03
CA LEU A 42 -13.21 -5.24 -12.82
C LEU A 42 -14.71 -5.14 -12.54
N ALA A 43 -15.55 -5.92 -13.22
CA ALA A 43 -16.98 -5.93 -12.97
C ALA A 43 -17.28 -6.38 -11.53
N VAL A 44 -16.60 -7.40 -11.03
CA VAL A 44 -16.70 -7.86 -9.63
C VAL A 44 -16.24 -6.77 -8.67
N ILE A 45 -15.05 -6.21 -8.86
CA ILE A 45 -14.48 -5.14 -8.01
C ILE A 45 -15.40 -3.91 -7.96
N LEU A 46 -15.95 -3.51 -9.11
CA LEU A 46 -16.82 -2.35 -9.25
C LEU A 46 -18.28 -2.64 -8.88
N ASN A 47 -18.60 -3.86 -8.51
CA ASN A 47 -19.97 -4.32 -8.23
C ASN A 47 -20.93 -4.07 -9.39
N ILE A 48 -20.52 -4.48 -10.58
CA ILE A 48 -21.29 -4.34 -11.83
C ILE A 48 -21.91 -5.68 -12.21
N GLU A 49 -23.23 -5.78 -12.10
CA GLU A 49 -24.02 -6.97 -12.44
C GLU A 49 -24.60 -6.83 -13.84
N ILE A 50 -23.87 -7.25 -14.86
CA ILE A 50 -24.34 -7.23 -16.26
C ILE A 50 -23.87 -8.51 -16.95
N ALA A 51 -24.79 -9.24 -17.56
CA ALA A 51 -24.51 -10.52 -18.24
C ALA A 51 -23.80 -10.34 -19.59
N LEU A 52 -24.16 -9.31 -20.37
CA LEU A 52 -23.64 -9.11 -21.72
C LEU A 52 -22.28 -8.41 -21.72
N ASN A 53 -21.25 -9.00 -22.32
CA ASN A 53 -19.87 -8.47 -22.33
C ASN A 53 -19.77 -7.06 -22.92
N LYS A 54 -20.56 -6.73 -23.96
CA LYS A 54 -20.59 -5.39 -24.56
C LYS A 54 -21.04 -4.33 -23.55
N ASP A 55 -22.12 -4.60 -22.84
CA ASP A 55 -22.70 -3.66 -21.87
C ASP A 55 -21.84 -3.60 -20.59
N LYS A 56 -21.23 -4.71 -20.20
CA LYS A 56 -20.26 -4.79 -19.12
C LYS A 56 -19.07 -3.85 -19.37
N LYS A 57 -18.45 -3.91 -20.57
CA LYS A 57 -17.38 -3.01 -20.99
C LYS A 57 -17.80 -1.54 -20.89
N LYS A 58 -18.98 -1.19 -21.46
CA LYS A 58 -19.52 0.18 -21.43
C LYS A 58 -19.69 0.69 -20.00
N LYS A 59 -20.23 -0.15 -19.12
CA LYS A 59 -20.45 0.21 -17.72
C LYS A 59 -19.13 0.34 -16.94
N VAL A 60 -18.19 -0.59 -17.14
CA VAL A 60 -16.83 -0.52 -16.58
C VAL A 60 -16.16 0.79 -17.01
N THR A 61 -16.14 1.11 -18.30
CA THR A 61 -15.56 2.37 -18.83
C THR A 61 -16.18 3.60 -18.16
N ALA A 62 -17.50 3.68 -18.09
CA ALA A 62 -18.19 4.82 -17.47
C ALA A 62 -17.83 4.95 -15.98
N THR A 63 -17.73 3.83 -15.29
CA THR A 63 -17.38 3.79 -13.84
C THR A 63 -15.94 4.18 -13.61
N LEU A 64 -14.97 3.66 -14.37
CA LEU A 64 -13.55 4.01 -14.27
C LEU A 64 -13.34 5.51 -14.55
N ASN A 65 -13.99 6.06 -15.59
CA ASN A 65 -13.93 7.49 -15.89
C ASN A 65 -14.53 8.34 -14.75
N ALA A 66 -15.63 7.90 -14.15
CA ALA A 66 -16.24 8.58 -13.02
C ALA A 66 -15.30 8.58 -11.79
N ILE A 67 -14.67 7.45 -11.49
CA ILE A 67 -13.68 7.35 -10.40
C ILE A 67 -12.52 8.30 -10.67
N ASN A 68 -11.93 8.26 -11.88
CA ASN A 68 -10.77 9.05 -12.24
C ASN A 68 -11.00 10.57 -12.13
N LYS A 69 -12.25 11.04 -12.33
CA LYS A 69 -12.63 12.45 -12.09
C LYS A 69 -12.52 12.87 -10.62
N HIS A 70 -12.72 11.95 -9.70
CA HIS A 70 -12.65 12.23 -8.26
C HIS A 70 -11.23 12.11 -7.69
N LEU A 71 -10.34 11.40 -8.36
CA LEU A 71 -8.95 11.25 -7.94
C LEU A 71 -8.16 12.53 -8.26
N LYS A 72 -7.44 13.06 -7.29
CA LYS A 72 -6.62 14.27 -7.44
C LYS A 72 -5.17 13.93 -7.81
N PHE A 73 -4.56 13.04 -7.05
CA PHE A 73 -3.13 12.70 -7.16
C PHE A 73 -2.87 11.29 -7.68
N THR A 74 -3.91 10.48 -7.83
CA THR A 74 -3.81 9.05 -8.12
C THR A 74 -4.52 8.70 -9.41
N LYS A 75 -4.44 9.59 -10.39
CA LYS A 75 -5.03 9.37 -11.72
C LYS A 75 -4.33 8.22 -12.41
N PHE A 76 -5.10 7.48 -13.18
CA PHE A 76 -4.63 6.36 -13.99
C PHE A 76 -5.11 6.48 -15.42
N GLY A 77 -4.29 6.00 -16.36
CA GLY A 77 -4.75 5.69 -17.72
C GLY A 77 -5.28 4.26 -17.76
N PHE A 78 -6.16 3.99 -18.73
CA PHE A 78 -6.55 2.62 -19.01
C PHE A 78 -6.91 2.44 -20.48
N GLU A 79 -6.57 1.28 -21.01
CA GLU A 79 -6.93 0.87 -22.36
C GLU A 79 -7.38 -0.59 -22.39
N TYR A 80 -8.18 -0.94 -23.41
CA TYR A 80 -8.65 -2.31 -23.58
C TYR A 80 -7.74 -3.05 -24.54
N ILE A 81 -7.17 -4.15 -24.08
CA ILE A 81 -6.37 -5.05 -24.91
C ILE A 81 -7.26 -6.20 -25.38
N LYS A 82 -7.19 -6.50 -26.67
CA LYS A 82 -7.87 -7.61 -27.29
C LYS A 82 -6.86 -8.73 -27.54
N GLY A 83 -7.13 -9.91 -27.01
CA GLY A 83 -6.35 -11.11 -27.30
C GLY A 83 -6.52 -11.59 -28.74
N GLU A 84 -5.55 -12.33 -29.23
CA GLU A 84 -5.61 -12.95 -30.55
C GLU A 84 -6.79 -13.96 -30.60
N GLY A 85 -7.60 -13.86 -31.64
CA GLY A 85 -8.81 -14.68 -31.80
C GLY A 85 -10.03 -14.26 -30.95
N GLU A 86 -9.91 -13.30 -30.07
CA GLU A 86 -11.02 -12.80 -29.25
C GLU A 86 -11.97 -11.91 -30.06
N LYS A 87 -13.28 -12.09 -29.87
CA LYS A 87 -14.31 -11.23 -30.45
C LYS A 87 -14.37 -9.86 -29.76
N TYR A 88 -14.16 -9.83 -28.45
CA TYR A 88 -14.21 -8.63 -27.60
C TYR A 88 -12.94 -8.51 -26.76
N PRO A 89 -12.49 -7.29 -26.41
CA PRO A 89 -11.39 -7.12 -25.48
C PRO A 89 -11.84 -7.49 -24.07
N TYR A 90 -11.19 -8.47 -23.48
CA TYR A 90 -11.49 -8.96 -22.14
C TYR A 90 -10.50 -8.45 -21.08
N THR A 91 -9.40 -7.83 -21.50
CA THR A 91 -8.34 -7.34 -20.62
C THR A 91 -8.26 -5.82 -20.66
N VAL A 92 -8.04 -5.22 -19.52
CA VAL A 92 -7.81 -3.79 -19.35
C VAL A 92 -6.40 -3.58 -18.83
N LEU A 93 -5.59 -2.82 -19.53
CA LEU A 93 -4.27 -2.37 -19.12
C LEU A 93 -4.41 -1.03 -18.39
N PHE A 94 -3.92 -0.97 -17.17
CA PHE A 94 -3.80 0.26 -16.38
C PHE A 94 -2.39 0.81 -16.48
N THR A 95 -2.28 2.11 -16.67
CA THR A 95 -1.01 2.86 -16.71
C THR A 95 -1.03 3.96 -15.66
N PHE A 96 0.11 4.23 -15.06
CA PHE A 96 0.27 5.23 -14.00
C PHE A 96 1.37 6.21 -14.38
N SER A 97 1.16 7.49 -14.11
CA SER A 97 2.22 8.49 -14.25
C SER A 97 3.27 8.31 -13.13
N GLN A 98 4.47 8.79 -13.39
CA GLN A 98 5.54 8.79 -12.36
C GLN A 98 5.09 9.55 -11.11
N GLU A 99 4.42 10.67 -11.27
CA GLU A 99 3.84 11.46 -10.16
C GLU A 99 2.88 10.63 -9.28
N THR A 100 2.04 9.81 -9.90
CA THR A 100 1.15 8.89 -9.16
C THR A 100 1.95 7.84 -8.39
N LEU A 101 2.96 7.25 -9.02
CA LEU A 101 3.81 6.25 -8.40
C LEU A 101 4.60 6.84 -7.21
N ASP A 102 5.12 8.05 -7.35
CA ASP A 102 5.88 8.72 -6.30
C ASP A 102 4.99 9.14 -5.12
N TYR A 103 3.76 9.62 -5.39
CA TYR A 103 2.78 9.90 -4.35
C TYR A 103 2.48 8.66 -3.48
N PHE A 104 2.26 7.51 -4.09
CA PHE A 104 2.04 6.27 -3.35
C PHE A 104 3.29 5.81 -2.60
N ASP A 105 4.47 5.99 -3.18
CA ASP A 105 5.74 5.67 -2.53
C ASP A 105 5.91 6.44 -1.21
N GLU A 106 5.66 7.75 -1.23
CA GLU A 106 5.70 8.59 -0.03
C GLU A 106 4.69 8.13 1.02
N GLN A 107 3.46 7.76 0.61
CA GLN A 107 2.45 7.27 1.53
C GLN A 107 2.86 5.93 2.18
N TYR A 108 3.40 4.99 1.41
CA TYR A 108 3.88 3.71 1.94
C TYR A 108 5.09 3.90 2.87
N LYS A 109 6.03 4.77 2.52
CA LYS A 109 7.16 5.13 3.39
C LYS A 109 6.69 5.71 4.72
N ALA A 110 5.73 6.62 4.69
CA ALA A 110 5.17 7.21 5.91
C ALA A 110 4.49 6.14 6.80
N VAL A 111 3.73 5.22 6.22
CA VAL A 111 3.11 4.10 6.94
C VAL A 111 4.19 3.18 7.53
N PHE A 112 5.22 2.85 6.75
CA PHE A 112 6.32 2.02 7.20
C PHE A 112 7.06 2.64 8.36
N ILE A 113 7.46 3.91 8.27
CA ILE A 113 8.17 4.63 9.34
C ILE A 113 7.31 4.65 10.60
N LYS A 114 6.04 5.00 10.50
CA LYS A 114 5.14 5.03 11.65
C LYS A 114 5.01 3.65 12.32
N LYS A 115 4.85 2.58 11.55
CA LYS A 115 4.80 1.22 12.09
C LYS A 115 6.13 0.81 12.73
N LEU A 116 7.25 1.12 12.08
CA LEU A 116 8.59 0.78 12.56
C LEU A 116 8.87 1.47 13.89
N GLU A 117 8.59 2.76 14.03
CA GLU A 117 8.75 3.50 15.28
C GLU A 117 7.91 2.89 16.41
N ASN A 118 6.66 2.54 16.14
CA ASN A 118 5.82 1.86 17.12
C ASN A 118 6.41 0.50 17.56
N GLN A 119 6.91 -0.30 16.63
CA GLN A 119 7.47 -1.62 16.95
C GLN A 119 8.83 -1.50 17.69
N PHE A 120 9.67 -0.55 17.30
CA PHE A 120 10.91 -0.27 18.03
C PHE A 120 10.63 0.23 19.43
N PHE A 121 9.65 1.09 19.62
CA PHE A 121 9.23 1.53 20.94
C PHE A 121 8.74 0.34 21.80
N MET A 122 7.90 -0.53 21.26
CA MET A 122 7.44 -1.73 21.97
C MET A 122 8.60 -2.66 22.35
N LEU A 123 9.59 -2.82 21.48
CA LEU A 123 10.79 -3.59 21.73
C LEU A 123 11.63 -2.94 22.87
N PHE A 124 11.86 -1.64 22.80
CA PHE A 124 12.57 -0.85 23.80
C PHE A 124 11.92 -1.02 25.20
N MET A 125 10.60 -0.86 25.27
CA MET A 125 9.84 -1.00 26.52
C MET A 125 9.94 -2.42 27.10
N ARG A 126 9.82 -3.43 26.26
CA ARG A 126 9.93 -4.85 26.68
C ARG A 126 11.31 -5.15 27.26
N ILE A 127 12.37 -4.60 26.69
CA ILE A 127 13.74 -4.85 27.13
C ILE A 127 14.06 -4.09 28.42
N ASN A 128 13.66 -2.82 28.50
CA ASN A 128 14.08 -1.94 29.61
C ASN A 128 13.11 -1.94 30.80
N SER A 129 11.91 -2.51 30.64
CA SER A 129 10.88 -2.52 31.68
C SER A 129 10.04 -3.80 31.69
N PRO A 130 10.66 -4.98 31.77
CA PRO A 130 9.99 -6.27 31.57
C PRO A 130 8.87 -6.56 32.59
N ASN A 131 8.90 -5.93 33.77
CA ASN A 131 7.98 -6.21 34.88
C ASN A 131 6.96 -5.09 35.15
N SER A 132 6.88 -4.06 34.30
CA SER A 132 6.03 -2.92 34.58
C SER A 132 4.71 -3.00 33.80
N SER A 133 3.62 -3.27 34.51
CA SER A 133 2.26 -3.24 33.94
C SER A 133 1.83 -1.86 33.43
N GLN A 134 2.49 -0.78 33.87
CA GLN A 134 2.20 0.58 33.41
C GLN A 134 2.63 0.80 31.96
N PHE A 135 3.67 0.13 31.49
CA PHE A 135 4.21 0.32 30.14
C PHE A 135 3.46 -0.46 29.04
N VAL A 136 2.69 -1.47 29.41
CA VAL A 136 1.89 -2.27 28.45
C VAL A 136 0.81 -1.41 27.73
N ARG A 137 0.49 -0.24 28.25
CA ARG A 137 -0.54 0.66 27.70
C ARG A 137 0.02 1.95 27.07
N MET A 138 1.32 2.21 27.18
CA MET A 138 1.95 3.40 26.62
C MET A 138 2.09 3.27 25.11
N THR A 139 1.66 4.27 24.39
CA THR A 139 1.80 4.36 22.92
C THR A 139 3.07 5.13 22.54
N TYR A 140 3.51 5.04 21.28
CA TYR A 140 4.58 5.89 20.77
C TYR A 140 4.23 7.39 20.84
N GLU A 141 2.97 7.74 20.71
CA GLU A 141 2.49 9.12 20.88
C GLU A 141 2.61 9.62 22.34
N ASP A 142 2.48 8.71 23.31
CA ASP A 142 2.72 9.03 24.72
C ASP A 142 4.21 9.18 25.02
N LEU A 143 5.07 8.39 24.37
CA LEU A 143 6.52 8.54 24.43
C LEU A 143 6.96 9.93 24.00
N LEU A 144 6.43 10.44 22.89
CA LEU A 144 6.76 11.77 22.36
C LEU A 144 6.43 12.93 23.34
N LYS A 145 5.57 12.68 24.32
CA LYS A 145 5.21 13.66 25.37
C LYS A 145 6.13 13.57 26.60
N ASN A 146 6.97 12.54 26.68
CA ASN A 146 7.89 12.33 27.81
C ASN A 146 9.34 12.48 27.32
N ALA A 147 9.89 13.69 27.48
CA ALA A 147 11.21 14.05 26.94
C ALA A 147 12.33 13.11 27.41
N ASP A 148 12.38 12.80 28.72
CA ASP A 148 13.44 11.96 29.30
C ASP A 148 13.38 10.52 28.77
N LEU A 149 12.18 9.98 28.61
CA LEU A 149 12.00 8.63 28.09
C LEU A 149 12.27 8.58 26.59
N TYR A 150 11.90 9.64 25.86
CA TYR A 150 12.16 9.78 24.43
C TYR A 150 13.66 9.86 24.13
N GLU A 151 14.41 10.61 24.91
CA GLU A 151 15.88 10.69 24.79
C GLU A 151 16.53 9.32 24.98
N LYS A 152 16.15 8.60 26.05
CA LYS A 152 16.63 7.22 26.29
C LYS A 152 16.26 6.25 25.17
N TYR A 153 15.07 6.42 24.60
CA TYR A 153 14.65 5.63 23.44
C TYR A 153 15.51 5.92 22.20
N LEU A 154 15.83 7.18 21.91
CA LEU A 154 16.70 7.56 20.79
C LEU A 154 18.11 7.02 20.97
N GLU A 155 18.71 7.18 22.16
CA GLU A 155 20.02 6.62 22.47
C GLU A 155 20.05 5.11 22.28
N TRP A 156 19.04 4.38 22.77
CA TRP A 156 18.93 2.95 22.57
C TRP A 156 18.75 2.60 21.08
N LYS A 157 17.91 3.33 20.35
CA LYS A 157 17.62 3.10 18.93
C LYS A 157 18.87 3.22 18.07
N ASP A 158 19.71 4.21 18.34
CA ASP A 158 20.92 4.50 17.58
C ASP A 158 22.13 3.66 18.03
N SER A 159 22.04 2.99 19.18
CA SER A 159 23.10 2.13 19.69
C SER A 159 23.15 0.76 19.00
N ASP A 160 24.27 0.04 19.13
CA ASP A 160 24.38 -1.37 18.74
C ASP A 160 23.68 -2.35 19.70
N ALA A 161 23.09 -1.84 20.80
CA ALA A 161 22.34 -2.67 21.73
C ALA A 161 21.15 -3.31 21.02
N ASN A 162 20.97 -4.61 21.25
CA ASN A 162 19.87 -5.41 20.70
C ASN A 162 19.77 -5.35 19.15
N LYS A 163 20.90 -5.30 18.47
CA LYS A 163 21.00 -5.17 17.01
C LYS A 163 20.18 -6.26 16.29
N LYS A 164 20.31 -7.50 16.75
CA LYS A 164 19.59 -8.63 16.15
C LYS A 164 18.06 -8.47 16.25
N GLU A 165 17.56 -8.10 17.42
CA GLU A 165 16.13 -7.88 17.67
C GLU A 165 15.60 -6.68 16.86
N LYS A 166 16.40 -5.63 16.71
CA LYS A 166 16.09 -4.47 15.87
C LYS A 166 15.98 -4.88 14.37
N GLU A 167 16.94 -5.67 13.89
CA GLU A 167 16.91 -6.19 12.50
C GLU A 167 15.70 -7.10 12.27
N GLU A 168 15.39 -7.99 13.19
CA GLU A 168 14.19 -8.85 13.11
C GLU A 168 12.91 -8.01 13.11
N THR A 169 12.83 -6.97 13.95
CA THR A 169 11.70 -6.04 13.99
C THR A 169 11.57 -5.27 12.70
N TYR A 170 12.68 -4.77 12.15
CA TYR A 170 12.69 -4.10 10.85
C TYR A 170 12.15 -5.01 9.75
N ARG A 171 12.67 -6.24 9.65
CA ARG A 171 12.23 -7.23 8.65
C ARG A 171 10.75 -7.60 8.82
N PHE A 172 10.29 -7.72 10.06
CA PHE A 172 8.87 -7.98 10.34
C PHE A 172 7.98 -6.85 9.83
N VAL A 173 8.27 -5.60 10.19
CA VAL A 173 7.49 -4.43 9.74
C VAL A 173 7.57 -4.27 8.24
N PHE A 174 8.74 -4.52 7.65
CA PHE A 174 8.93 -4.46 6.21
C PHE A 174 8.00 -5.44 5.49
N ARG A 175 7.94 -6.70 5.94
CA ARG A 175 7.02 -7.70 5.38
C ARG A 175 5.56 -7.31 5.52
N GLU A 176 5.17 -6.74 6.65
CA GLU A 176 3.79 -6.30 6.87
C GLU A 176 3.36 -5.17 5.93
N VAL A 177 4.27 -4.28 5.58
CA VAL A 177 3.97 -3.11 4.75
C VAL A 177 4.19 -3.41 3.27
N PHE A 178 5.30 -4.07 2.93
CA PHE A 178 5.76 -4.25 1.55
C PHE A 178 5.69 -5.70 1.02
N GLY A 179 5.42 -6.68 1.88
CA GLY A 179 5.38 -8.10 1.53
C GLY A 179 6.76 -8.80 1.59
N ASP A 180 6.83 -10.04 1.14
CA ASP A 180 7.89 -10.98 1.49
C ASP A 180 9.29 -10.77 0.86
N ASN A 181 9.57 -9.69 0.15
CA ASN A 181 10.88 -9.51 -0.48
C ASN A 181 11.62 -8.25 -0.02
N PRO A 182 12.39 -8.31 1.09
CA PRO A 182 13.20 -7.18 1.57
C PRO A 182 14.41 -6.86 0.70
N GLU A 183 14.89 -7.80 -0.15
CA GLU A 183 16.10 -7.62 -0.97
C GLU A 183 15.92 -6.63 -2.14
N SER A 184 14.70 -6.25 -2.46
CA SER A 184 14.38 -5.31 -3.54
C SER A 184 14.71 -3.84 -3.23
N PHE A 185 15.15 -3.51 -2.02
CA PHE A 185 15.33 -2.11 -1.57
C PHE A 185 16.76 -1.67 -1.31
N GLY A 186 17.76 -2.49 -1.59
CA GLY A 186 19.16 -2.07 -1.53
C GLY A 186 19.62 -1.61 -0.14
N VAL A 187 19.14 -2.26 0.93
CA VAL A 187 19.60 -2.08 2.32
C VAL A 187 20.36 -3.32 2.76
#